data_70ee4ea3d4262cdbcad26de2b123a5d0
#
_entry.id   70ee4ea3d4262cdbcad26de2b123a5d0
#
_cell.length_a   1.000
_cell.length_b   1.000
_cell.length_c   1.000
_cell.angle_alpha   90.00
_cell.angle_beta   90.00
_cell.angle_gamma   90.00
#
_symmetry.space_group_name_H-M   'P 1'
#
loop_
_entity.id
_entity.type
_entity.pdbx_description
1 polymer ?
#
loop_
_entity_poly.entity_id
_entity_poly.type
_entity_poly.pdbx_seq_one_letter_code
_entity_poly.pdbx_strand_id
1 'polypeptide(L)'
;YHSANYLKGRYTLEMRFDMNASRKRKNTKPKGFWEKLKEQRNEKIAARNKKSDKKNDILKKAGSSIITLLLVILPPAACFYLMECYSHNPFMVVRPWAQFFNIVLFLLVTIVLFLLIGKLKTAHRIVYGVAMIYGIANSYVVRFRTNPIVPWDIFSWKTAASVADNYNFMPDTRMVVVTLVFLVTIALFHFIKVKVTRFVFWKRLIPAALVAVVLSLFAGTLQQESFQNSHRLYNKLFTPVYMTDVDGMAVTFVMNLAYMSIDKPEHYSDSEAQAVLDSYGAGGAMSEDTDPAAKDDTQKDEELPNIIVMMNESFSDLSVLGDFETNEDYMPFIHSLE
;
A
#
# COMPACT_ATOMS: atom_id res chain seq x y z
N TYR A 1 37.43 42.44 -70.68
CA TYR A 1 38.45 42.65 -69.60
C TYR A 1 38.12 41.89 -68.30
N HIS A 2 36.94 41.32 -68.12
CA HIS A 2 36.55 40.62 -66.87
C HIS A 2 36.79 39.09 -66.88
N SER A 3 37.01 38.45 -68.02
CA SER A 3 37.15 37.01 -68.15
C SER A 3 38.56 36.46 -67.87
N ALA A 4 39.61 37.29 -68.07
CA ALA A 4 40.97 36.83 -67.88
C ALA A 4 41.46 36.75 -66.42
N ASN A 5 40.85 37.53 -65.52
CA ASN A 5 41.21 37.50 -64.08
C ASN A 5 40.59 36.32 -63.32
N TYR A 6 39.49 35.73 -63.81
CA TYR A 6 38.84 34.58 -63.15
C TYR A 6 39.60 33.26 -63.37
N LEU A 7 40.22 33.10 -64.52
CA LEU A 7 41.03 31.92 -64.85
C LEU A 7 42.37 31.91 -64.10
N LYS A 8 43.00 33.10 -63.92
CA LYS A 8 44.26 33.20 -63.19
C LYS A 8 44.15 32.91 -61.69
N GLY A 9 43.03 33.22 -61.06
CA GLY A 9 42.72 32.91 -59.66
C GLY A 9 42.50 31.41 -59.40
N ARG A 10 41.91 30.68 -60.34
CA ARG A 10 41.63 29.25 -60.23
C ARG A 10 42.88 28.38 -60.34
N TYR A 11 43.79 28.72 -61.27
CA TYR A 11 45.07 28.01 -61.41
C TYR A 11 46.01 28.23 -60.23
N THR A 12 45.99 29.39 -59.57
CA THR A 12 46.78 29.63 -58.37
C THR A 12 46.24 28.93 -57.11
N LEU A 13 44.91 28.71 -57.04
CA LEU A 13 44.29 27.97 -55.93
C LEU A 13 44.53 26.46 -56.05
N GLU A 14 44.42 25.90 -57.27
CA GLU A 14 44.67 24.46 -57.49
C GLU A 14 46.15 24.12 -57.31
N MET A 15 47.10 24.96 -57.79
CA MET A 15 48.54 24.77 -57.52
C MET A 15 48.88 24.91 -56.02
N ARG A 16 48.18 25.73 -55.21
CA ARG A 16 48.38 25.79 -53.76
C ARG A 16 47.83 24.57 -53.03
N PHE A 17 46.74 23.98 -53.49
CA PHE A 17 46.20 22.73 -52.93
C PHE A 17 47.12 21.55 -53.23
N ASP A 18 47.64 21.41 -54.45
CA ASP A 18 48.55 20.32 -54.82
C ASP A 18 49.94 20.46 -54.15
N MET A 19 50.47 21.67 -53.96
CA MET A 19 51.71 21.85 -53.20
C MET A 19 51.55 21.56 -51.69
N ASN A 20 50.40 21.81 -51.09
CA ASN A 20 50.13 21.44 -49.69
C ASN A 20 49.87 19.94 -49.52
N ALA A 21 49.25 19.28 -50.49
CA ALA A 21 49.08 17.83 -50.51
C ALA A 21 50.41 17.10 -50.74
N SER A 22 51.33 17.63 -51.61
CA SER A 22 52.64 17.03 -51.80
C SER A 22 53.63 17.33 -50.65
N ARG A 23 53.50 18.48 -49.92
CA ARG A 23 54.24 18.74 -48.69
C ARG A 23 53.83 17.86 -47.53
N LYS A 24 52.53 17.47 -47.41
CA LYS A 24 52.09 16.52 -46.37
C LYS A 24 52.54 15.08 -46.65
N ARG A 25 52.83 14.71 -47.91
CA ARG A 25 53.31 13.35 -48.27
C ARG A 25 54.85 13.19 -48.10
N LYS A 26 55.65 14.27 -47.98
CA LYS A 26 57.09 14.17 -47.96
C LYS A 26 57.76 14.10 -46.61
N ASN A 27 57.02 14.09 -45.46
CA ASN A 27 57.64 14.14 -44.14
C ASN A 27 57.34 12.94 -43.26
N THR A 28 56.92 11.79 -43.79
CA THR A 28 56.91 10.53 -43.05
C THR A 28 58.19 9.76 -43.39
N LYS A 29 59.27 10.01 -42.63
CA LYS A 29 60.39 9.06 -42.56
C LYS A 29 59.80 7.68 -42.20
N PRO A 30 60.23 6.59 -42.85
CA PRO A 30 59.77 5.25 -42.47
C PRO A 30 60.09 5.07 -40.99
N LYS A 31 59.04 4.89 -40.18
CA LYS A 31 59.19 4.65 -38.73
C LYS A 31 60.08 3.43 -38.54
N GLY A 32 61.19 3.62 -37.77
CA GLY A 32 62.11 2.54 -37.47
C GLY A 32 61.41 1.35 -36.80
N PHE A 33 61.95 0.17 -36.93
CA PHE A 33 61.38 -1.06 -36.35
C PHE A 33 60.96 -0.89 -34.87
N TRP A 34 61.74 -0.21 -34.09
CA TRP A 34 61.51 0.05 -32.68
C TRP A 34 60.35 1.02 -32.43
N GLU A 35 60.10 1.99 -33.32
CA GLU A 35 58.91 2.87 -33.22
C GLU A 35 57.61 2.14 -33.55
N LYS A 36 57.62 1.23 -34.54
CA LYS A 36 56.48 0.39 -34.86
C LYS A 36 56.14 -0.56 -33.71
N LEU A 37 57.13 -1.12 -33.07
CA LEU A 37 56.92 -1.99 -31.88
C LEU A 37 56.34 -1.20 -30.67
N LYS A 38 56.82 0.03 -30.43
CA LYS A 38 56.26 0.91 -29.38
C LYS A 38 54.84 1.31 -29.71
N GLU A 39 54.52 1.61 -30.95
CA GLU A 39 53.17 1.99 -31.40
C GLU A 39 52.20 0.79 -31.22
N GLN A 40 52.55 -0.42 -31.66
CA GLN A 40 51.76 -1.62 -31.43
C GLN A 40 51.56 -1.96 -29.96
N ARG A 41 52.61 -1.75 -29.13
CA ARG A 41 52.49 -1.94 -27.67
C ARG A 41 51.54 -0.91 -27.05
N ASN A 42 51.60 0.35 -27.46
CA ASN A 42 50.74 1.43 -26.98
C ASN A 42 49.30 1.21 -27.43
N GLU A 43 49.05 0.75 -28.66
CA GLU A 43 47.73 0.39 -29.14
C GLU A 43 47.14 -0.78 -28.36
N LYS A 44 47.92 -1.83 -28.05
CA LYS A 44 47.46 -2.94 -27.19
C LYS A 44 47.14 -2.47 -25.78
N ILE A 45 47.95 -1.56 -25.21
CA ILE A 45 47.69 -0.98 -23.88
C ILE A 45 46.40 -0.12 -23.91
N ALA A 46 46.23 0.73 -24.92
CA ALA A 46 45.04 1.57 -25.10
C ALA A 46 43.78 0.73 -25.29
N ALA A 47 43.84 -0.34 -26.10
CA ALA A 47 42.74 -1.27 -26.27
C ALA A 47 42.37 -2.02 -24.97
N ARG A 48 43.39 -2.40 -24.16
CA ARG A 48 43.19 -3.06 -22.87
C ARG A 48 42.57 -2.11 -21.85
N ASN A 49 43.03 -0.85 -21.81
CA ASN A 49 42.48 0.20 -20.95
C ASN A 49 41.01 0.49 -21.33
N LYS A 50 40.71 0.67 -22.63
CA LYS A 50 39.35 0.91 -23.13
C LYS A 50 38.40 -0.27 -22.77
N LYS A 51 38.88 -1.51 -22.81
CA LYS A 51 38.13 -2.70 -22.41
C LYS A 51 37.89 -2.72 -20.88
N SER A 52 38.90 -2.33 -20.10
CA SER A 52 38.80 -2.20 -18.64
C SER A 52 37.82 -1.11 -18.24
N ASP A 53 37.90 0.08 -18.87
CA ASP A 53 36.99 1.19 -18.60
C ASP A 53 35.52 0.83 -18.93
N LYS A 54 35.30 0.15 -20.06
CA LYS A 54 33.98 -0.35 -20.44
C LYS A 54 33.45 -1.37 -19.42
N LYS A 55 34.30 -2.27 -18.92
CA LYS A 55 33.93 -3.24 -17.87
C LYS A 55 33.59 -2.54 -16.57
N ASN A 56 34.37 -1.56 -16.16
CA ASN A 56 34.14 -0.79 -14.94
C ASN A 56 32.86 0.05 -15.03
N ASP A 57 32.54 0.61 -16.21
CA ASP A 57 31.29 1.33 -16.44
C ASP A 57 30.07 0.41 -16.37
N ILE A 58 30.16 -0.81 -16.92
CA ILE A 58 29.13 -1.83 -16.80
C ILE A 58 28.92 -2.24 -15.33
N LEU A 59 30.00 -2.47 -14.59
CA LEU A 59 29.93 -2.83 -13.16
C LEU A 59 29.33 -1.71 -12.31
N LYS A 60 29.68 -0.43 -12.58
CA LYS A 60 29.08 0.72 -11.91
C LYS A 60 27.59 0.85 -12.21
N LYS A 61 27.18 0.64 -13.47
CA LYS A 61 25.76 0.67 -13.85
C LYS A 61 24.97 -0.48 -13.22
N ALA A 62 25.53 -1.68 -13.20
CA ALA A 62 24.92 -2.84 -12.56
C ALA A 62 24.76 -2.61 -11.04
N GLY A 63 25.82 -2.14 -10.37
CA GLY A 63 25.77 -1.81 -8.95
C GLY A 63 24.72 -0.72 -8.64
N SER A 64 24.64 0.31 -9.45
CA SER A 64 23.61 1.35 -9.30
C SER A 64 22.18 0.81 -9.48
N SER A 65 21.98 -0.12 -10.41
CA SER A 65 20.68 -0.75 -10.63
C SER A 65 20.27 -1.65 -9.46
N ILE A 66 21.20 -2.44 -8.92
CA ILE A 66 20.96 -3.28 -7.74
C ILE A 66 20.61 -2.43 -6.53
N ILE A 67 21.37 -1.37 -6.26
CA ILE A 67 21.08 -0.44 -5.16
C ILE A 67 19.69 0.18 -5.33
N THR A 68 19.33 0.59 -6.54
CA THR A 68 18.00 1.13 -6.81
C THR A 68 16.91 0.11 -6.52
N LEU A 69 17.09 -1.15 -6.94
CA LEU A 69 16.15 -2.23 -6.67
C LEU A 69 16.00 -2.48 -5.16
N LEU A 70 17.10 -2.53 -4.43
CA LEU A 70 17.09 -2.67 -2.97
C LEU A 70 16.38 -1.50 -2.29
N LEU A 71 16.59 -0.27 -2.76
CA LEU A 71 15.91 0.92 -2.24
C LEU A 71 14.40 0.93 -2.55
N VAL A 72 13.93 0.17 -3.53
CA VAL A 72 12.50 0.01 -3.82
C VAL A 72 11.87 -1.06 -2.93
N ILE A 73 12.57 -2.18 -2.67
CA ILE A 73 12.01 -3.37 -2.02
C ILE A 73 12.16 -3.34 -0.50
N LEU A 74 13.37 -2.99 0.02
CA LEU A 74 13.64 -3.09 1.46
C LEU A 74 12.82 -2.14 2.33
N PRO A 75 12.65 -0.83 1.98
CA PRO A 75 11.87 0.05 2.84
C PRO A 75 10.40 -0.35 3.00
N PRO A 76 9.63 -0.79 1.98
CA PRO A 76 8.29 -1.31 2.18
C PRO A 76 8.23 -2.52 3.12
N ALA A 77 9.17 -3.46 3.00
CA ALA A 77 9.27 -4.59 3.91
C ALA A 77 9.56 -4.13 5.35
N ALA A 78 10.52 -3.21 5.53
CA ALA A 78 10.82 -2.64 6.84
C ALA A 78 9.62 -1.85 7.41
N CYS A 79 8.84 -1.16 6.58
CA CYS A 79 7.64 -0.45 6.99
C CYS A 79 6.60 -1.38 7.60
N PHE A 80 6.34 -2.53 6.96
CA PHE A 80 5.47 -3.55 7.50
C PHE A 80 5.94 -4.01 8.89
N TYR A 81 7.19 -4.44 9.01
CA TYR A 81 7.71 -4.91 10.32
C TYR A 81 7.66 -3.83 11.40
N LEU A 82 7.98 -2.58 11.07
CA LEU A 82 7.90 -1.48 12.02
C LEU A 82 6.45 -1.20 12.46
N MET A 83 5.49 -1.29 11.54
CA MET A 83 4.07 -1.10 11.86
C MET A 83 3.57 -2.18 12.84
N GLU A 84 3.90 -3.45 12.60
CA GLU A 84 3.52 -4.55 13.49
C GLU A 84 4.16 -4.43 14.88
N CYS A 85 5.37 -3.82 14.98
CA CYS A 85 6.03 -3.59 16.27
C CYS A 85 5.24 -2.71 17.24
N TYR A 86 4.21 -2.01 16.82
CA TYR A 86 3.31 -1.31 17.74
C TYR A 86 2.52 -2.27 18.63
N SER A 87 2.16 -3.46 18.14
CA SER A 87 1.33 -4.44 18.84
C SER A 87 2.15 -5.61 19.38
N HIS A 88 2.96 -6.25 18.55
CA HIS A 88 3.68 -7.49 18.89
C HIS A 88 5.02 -7.60 18.15
N ASN A 89 5.72 -8.73 18.34
CA ASN A 89 6.92 -9.05 17.56
C ASN A 89 6.51 -9.79 16.28
N PRO A 90 6.58 -9.13 15.10
CA PRO A 90 6.08 -9.70 13.85
C PRO A 90 6.83 -10.97 13.40
N PHE A 91 8.10 -11.12 13.78
CA PHE A 91 8.90 -12.29 13.40
C PHE A 91 8.48 -13.58 14.12
N MET A 92 7.83 -13.45 15.27
CA MET A 92 7.41 -14.60 16.09
C MET A 92 5.93 -14.95 15.90
N VAL A 93 5.10 -13.96 15.61
CA VAL A 93 3.64 -14.11 15.66
C VAL A 93 3.02 -14.16 14.28
N VAL A 94 3.45 -13.28 13.36
CA VAL A 94 2.87 -13.22 12.01
C VAL A 94 3.29 -14.42 11.18
N ARG A 95 2.34 -15.11 10.57
CA ARG A 95 2.59 -16.31 9.75
C ARG A 95 3.42 -15.97 8.50
N PRO A 96 4.26 -16.90 7.99
CA PRO A 96 5.17 -16.61 6.87
C PRO A 96 4.46 -16.11 5.59
N TRP A 97 3.34 -16.72 5.21
CA TRP A 97 2.56 -16.27 4.06
C TRP A 97 1.95 -14.89 4.28
N ALA A 98 1.47 -14.62 5.48
CA ALA A 98 0.95 -13.32 5.85
C ALA A 98 2.03 -12.22 5.80
N GLN A 99 3.24 -12.50 6.31
CA GLN A 99 4.39 -11.58 6.18
C GLN A 99 4.66 -11.26 4.71
N PHE A 100 4.70 -12.28 3.84
CA PHE A 100 4.91 -12.09 2.41
C PHE A 100 3.82 -11.22 1.79
N PHE A 101 2.54 -11.48 2.08
CA PHE A 101 1.43 -10.71 1.51
C PHE A 101 1.40 -9.26 2.01
N ASN A 102 1.70 -9.02 3.28
CA ASN A 102 1.85 -7.66 3.82
C ASN A 102 2.98 -6.90 3.10
N ILE A 103 4.16 -7.52 2.93
CA ILE A 103 5.28 -6.92 2.20
C ILE A 103 4.88 -6.59 0.76
N VAL A 104 4.16 -7.48 0.06
CA VAL A 104 3.67 -7.24 -1.30
C VAL A 104 2.68 -6.07 -1.34
N LEU A 105 1.75 -5.96 -0.39
CA LEU A 105 0.83 -4.81 -0.28
C LEU A 105 1.59 -3.50 -0.14
N PHE A 106 2.51 -3.40 0.83
CA PHE A 106 3.31 -2.20 1.04
C PHE A 106 4.18 -1.85 -0.18
N LEU A 107 4.73 -2.87 -0.86
CA LEU A 107 5.52 -2.70 -2.08
C LEU A 107 4.67 -2.15 -3.22
N LEU A 108 3.50 -2.74 -3.50
CA LEU A 108 2.61 -2.30 -4.57
C LEU A 108 2.12 -0.87 -4.33
N VAL A 109 1.68 -0.54 -3.12
CA VAL A 109 1.28 0.83 -2.74
C VAL A 109 2.45 1.81 -2.94
N THR A 110 3.66 1.43 -2.52
CA THR A 110 4.85 2.27 -2.70
C THR A 110 5.16 2.50 -4.18
N ILE A 111 5.05 1.47 -5.03
CA ILE A 111 5.30 1.58 -6.48
C ILE A 111 4.26 2.49 -7.14
N VAL A 112 2.98 2.34 -6.80
CA VAL A 112 1.92 3.24 -7.31
C VAL A 112 2.23 4.69 -6.96
N LEU A 113 2.51 4.99 -5.69
CA LEU A 113 2.86 6.33 -5.24
C LEU A 113 4.15 6.85 -5.88
N PHE A 114 5.16 5.99 -6.04
CA PHE A 114 6.41 6.36 -6.71
C PHE A 114 6.18 6.74 -8.18
N LEU A 115 5.36 5.99 -8.90
CA LEU A 115 5.04 6.29 -10.29
C LEU A 115 4.21 7.58 -10.42
N LEU A 116 3.26 7.82 -9.54
CA LEU A 116 2.45 9.03 -9.53
C LEU A 116 3.30 10.27 -9.19
N ILE A 117 4.07 10.21 -8.10
CA ILE A 117 4.84 11.36 -7.58
C ILE A 117 6.16 11.55 -8.35
N GLY A 118 6.77 10.46 -8.82
CA GLY A 118 8.05 10.46 -9.54
C GLY A 118 9.29 10.58 -8.64
N LYS A 119 9.15 10.57 -7.32
CA LYS A 119 10.24 10.68 -6.33
C LYS A 119 10.10 9.58 -5.29
N LEU A 120 10.99 8.59 -5.29
CA LEU A 120 10.93 7.44 -4.40
C LEU A 120 10.94 7.84 -2.91
N LYS A 121 11.78 8.80 -2.54
CA LYS A 121 11.84 9.31 -1.15
C LYS A 121 10.50 9.86 -0.65
N THR A 122 9.71 10.49 -1.52
CA THR A 122 8.41 11.06 -1.14
C THR A 122 7.37 9.94 -1.02
N ALA A 123 7.39 8.95 -1.92
CA ALA A 123 6.54 7.77 -1.81
C ALA A 123 6.76 7.02 -0.48
N HIS A 124 8.03 6.74 -0.13
CA HIS A 124 8.34 6.11 1.17
C HIS A 124 7.88 6.95 2.36
N ARG A 125 8.09 8.26 2.34
CA ARG A 125 7.66 9.14 3.44
C ARG A 125 6.16 9.10 3.65
N ILE A 126 5.38 9.07 2.57
CA ILE A 126 3.92 8.97 2.65
C ILE A 126 3.52 7.60 3.23
N VAL A 127 4.05 6.50 2.69
CA VAL A 127 3.74 5.15 3.16
C VAL A 127 4.08 4.99 4.64
N TYR A 128 5.29 5.41 5.05
CA TYR A 128 5.71 5.34 6.45
C TYR A 128 4.89 6.26 7.36
N GLY A 129 4.55 7.46 6.89
CA GLY A 129 3.69 8.38 7.66
C GLY A 129 2.30 7.79 7.90
N VAL A 130 1.67 7.23 6.86
CA VAL A 130 0.37 6.57 6.97
C VAL A 130 0.44 5.34 7.88
N ALA A 131 1.47 4.47 7.69
CA ALA A 131 1.65 3.28 8.52
C ALA A 131 1.89 3.64 9.99
N MET A 132 2.68 4.69 10.28
CA MET A 132 2.91 5.19 11.63
C MET A 132 1.60 5.67 12.27
N ILE A 133 0.82 6.49 11.58
CA ILE A 133 -0.46 7.00 12.09
C ILE A 133 -1.42 5.83 12.34
N TYR A 134 -1.54 4.90 11.39
CA TYR A 134 -2.39 3.72 11.53
C TYR A 134 -1.95 2.84 12.71
N GLY A 135 -0.65 2.55 12.85
CA GLY A 135 -0.12 1.73 13.95
C GLY A 135 -0.37 2.37 15.33
N ILE A 136 -0.16 3.68 15.47
CA ILE A 136 -0.48 4.42 16.71
C ILE A 136 -1.99 4.34 17.00
N ALA A 137 -2.83 4.67 16.01
CA ALA A 137 -4.27 4.64 16.17
C ALA A 137 -4.78 3.24 16.55
N ASN A 138 -4.31 2.20 15.85
CA ASN A 138 -4.67 0.82 16.15
C ASN A 138 -4.26 0.40 17.56
N SER A 139 -3.08 0.80 18.04
CA SER A 139 -2.63 0.51 19.41
C SER A 139 -3.57 1.10 20.47
N TYR A 140 -4.04 2.34 20.28
CA TYR A 140 -5.02 2.95 21.18
C TYR A 140 -6.38 2.26 21.08
N VAL A 141 -6.86 1.99 19.86
CA VAL A 141 -8.16 1.34 19.65
C VAL A 141 -8.20 -0.04 20.28
N VAL A 142 -7.16 -0.86 20.10
CA VAL A 142 -7.04 -2.17 20.75
C VAL A 142 -7.02 -2.04 22.27
N ARG A 143 -6.33 -1.02 22.82
CA ARG A 143 -6.27 -0.78 24.26
C ARG A 143 -7.65 -0.40 24.84
N PHE A 144 -8.47 0.35 24.11
CA PHE A 144 -9.73 0.88 24.61
C PHE A 144 -10.91 -0.06 24.40
N ARG A 145 -10.95 -0.78 23.29
CA ARG A 145 -12.10 -1.64 22.95
C ARG A 145 -11.74 -3.11 22.69
N THR A 146 -10.46 -3.50 22.90
CA THR A 146 -9.96 -4.87 22.69
C THR A 146 -10.15 -5.42 21.26
N ASN A 147 -10.42 -4.56 20.30
CA ASN A 147 -10.58 -4.90 18.88
C ASN A 147 -9.71 -4.00 18.01
N PRO A 148 -9.10 -4.50 16.91
CA PRO A 148 -8.31 -3.68 15.98
C PRO A 148 -9.21 -2.74 15.17
N ILE A 149 -8.58 -1.78 14.50
CA ILE A 149 -9.26 -0.93 13.54
C ILE A 149 -9.66 -1.77 12.33
N VAL A 150 -10.93 -1.70 11.98
CA VAL A 150 -11.53 -2.38 10.82
C VAL A 150 -12.06 -1.34 9.81
N PRO A 151 -12.27 -1.72 8.54
CA PRO A 151 -12.62 -0.74 7.50
C PRO A 151 -13.85 0.11 7.80
N TRP A 152 -14.88 -0.43 8.43
CA TRP A 152 -16.11 0.32 8.78
C TRP A 152 -15.92 1.33 9.90
N ASP A 153 -14.85 1.27 10.70
CA ASP A 153 -14.52 2.29 11.70
C ASP A 153 -14.29 3.67 11.08
N ILE A 154 -13.94 3.72 9.80
CA ILE A 154 -13.77 4.97 9.06
C ILE A 154 -15.06 5.81 9.09
N PHE A 155 -16.23 5.16 9.08
CA PHE A 155 -17.52 5.86 9.14
C PHE A 155 -17.87 6.31 10.56
N SER A 156 -17.34 5.66 11.58
CA SER A 156 -17.60 5.92 13.00
C SER A 156 -16.63 6.91 13.65
N TRP A 157 -15.75 7.56 12.88
CA TRP A 157 -14.72 8.46 13.43
C TRP A 157 -15.27 9.62 14.26
N LYS A 158 -16.45 10.16 13.88
CA LYS A 158 -17.12 11.25 14.62
C LYS A 158 -17.56 10.79 16.01
N THR A 159 -18.15 9.59 16.10
CA THR A 159 -18.53 8.98 17.37
C THR A 159 -17.31 8.69 18.24
N ALA A 160 -16.23 8.15 17.66
CA ALA A 160 -14.98 7.95 18.39
C ALA A 160 -14.41 9.27 18.93
N ALA A 161 -14.46 10.34 18.13
CA ALA A 161 -13.99 11.67 18.57
C ALA A 161 -14.84 12.25 19.71
N SER A 162 -16.16 12.03 19.74
CA SER A 162 -17.03 12.57 20.78
C SER A 162 -16.83 11.92 22.15
N VAL A 163 -16.27 10.72 22.23
CA VAL A 163 -15.99 9.99 23.48
C VAL A 163 -14.52 10.01 23.85
N ALA A 164 -13.66 10.66 23.06
CA ALA A 164 -12.20 10.63 23.23
C ALA A 164 -11.76 11.18 24.60
N ASP A 165 -12.45 12.18 25.15
CA ASP A 165 -12.13 12.79 26.43
C ASP A 165 -12.22 11.79 27.61
N ASN A 166 -12.93 10.68 27.45
CA ASN A 166 -13.08 9.64 28.48
C ASN A 166 -11.91 8.66 28.53
N TYR A 167 -10.94 8.76 27.60
CA TYR A 167 -9.84 7.81 27.48
C TYR A 167 -8.48 8.43 27.78
N ASN A 168 -7.60 7.61 28.36
CA ASN A 168 -6.23 8.03 28.63
C ASN A 168 -5.32 7.71 27.43
N PHE A 169 -4.88 8.75 26.71
CA PHE A 169 -3.98 8.67 25.57
C PHE A 169 -2.48 8.71 25.94
N MET A 170 -2.12 8.35 27.17
CA MET A 170 -0.71 8.30 27.53
C MET A 170 0.00 7.18 26.74
N PRO A 171 1.04 7.51 25.92
CA PRO A 171 1.76 6.51 25.14
C PRO A 171 2.59 5.60 26.05
N ASP A 172 2.66 4.32 25.74
CA ASP A 172 3.58 3.40 26.40
C ASP A 172 5.00 3.50 25.81
N THR A 173 5.97 2.89 26.48
CA THR A 173 7.38 2.91 26.06
C THR A 173 7.58 2.31 24.67
N ARG A 174 6.86 1.23 24.35
CA ARG A 174 6.92 0.59 23.01
C ARG A 174 6.48 1.56 21.93
N MET A 175 5.33 2.20 22.12
CA MET A 175 4.78 3.18 21.16
C MET A 175 5.77 4.33 20.93
N VAL A 176 6.35 4.88 21.98
CA VAL A 176 7.35 5.97 21.88
C VAL A 176 8.57 5.51 21.08
N VAL A 177 9.14 4.35 21.41
CA VAL A 177 10.34 3.83 20.74
C VAL A 177 10.07 3.55 19.26
N VAL A 178 8.98 2.85 18.94
CA VAL A 178 8.63 2.53 17.54
C VAL A 178 8.37 3.81 16.74
N THR A 179 7.66 4.79 17.33
CA THR A 179 7.42 6.09 16.68
C THR A 179 8.73 6.83 16.41
N LEU A 180 9.67 6.85 17.36
CA LEU A 180 11.00 7.45 17.13
C LEU A 180 11.75 6.76 15.99
N VAL A 181 11.71 5.43 15.92
CA VAL A 181 12.32 4.68 14.79
C VAL A 181 11.67 5.04 13.46
N PHE A 182 10.33 5.17 13.40
CA PHE A 182 9.64 5.66 12.20
C PHE A 182 10.12 7.05 11.79
N LEU A 183 10.17 8.00 12.71
CA LEU A 183 10.59 9.38 12.43
C LEU A 183 12.04 9.44 11.93
N VAL A 184 12.96 8.71 12.56
CA VAL A 184 14.35 8.59 12.11
C VAL A 184 14.41 8.00 10.69
N THR A 185 13.67 6.93 10.42
CA THR A 185 13.64 6.29 9.10
C THR A 185 13.08 7.23 8.03
N ILE A 186 11.99 7.96 8.32
CA ILE A 186 11.43 9.00 7.44
C ILE A 186 12.46 10.10 7.14
N ALA A 187 13.24 10.51 8.14
CA ALA A 187 14.31 11.48 7.96
C ALA A 187 15.43 10.94 7.07
N LEU A 188 15.84 9.67 7.26
CA LEU A 188 16.87 9.00 6.45
C LEU A 188 16.49 8.92 4.96
N PHE A 189 15.20 8.87 4.61
CA PHE A 189 14.77 8.92 3.21
C PHE A 189 15.16 10.23 2.49
N HIS A 190 15.62 11.26 3.21
CA HIS A 190 16.18 12.45 2.58
C HIS A 190 17.35 12.12 1.64
N PHE A 191 18.15 11.12 1.99
CA PHE A 191 19.33 10.72 1.23
C PHE A 191 19.00 9.91 -0.04
N ILE A 192 17.79 9.39 -0.20
CA ILE A 192 17.38 8.68 -1.40
C ILE A 192 17.19 9.68 -2.55
N LYS A 193 17.99 9.52 -3.62
CA LYS A 193 17.99 10.39 -4.81
C LYS A 193 17.29 9.79 -6.03
N VAL A 194 16.64 8.63 -5.90
CA VAL A 194 15.94 7.94 -7.01
C VAL A 194 14.74 8.74 -7.47
N LYS A 195 14.70 9.05 -8.76
CA LYS A 195 13.63 9.83 -9.40
C LYS A 195 13.30 9.25 -10.76
N VAL A 196 12.02 9.23 -11.14
CA VAL A 196 11.55 8.95 -12.50
C VAL A 196 11.33 10.29 -13.21
N THR A 197 12.41 10.94 -13.61
CA THR A 197 12.36 12.27 -14.23
C THR A 197 12.22 12.22 -15.75
N ARG A 198 12.48 11.06 -16.39
CA ARG A 198 12.57 10.88 -17.84
C ARG A 198 11.23 10.94 -18.56
N PHE A 199 10.12 10.78 -17.85
CA PHE A 199 8.78 10.76 -18.44
C PHE A 199 7.93 11.92 -17.92
N VAL A 200 7.22 12.57 -18.83
CA VAL A 200 6.15 13.52 -18.50
C VAL A 200 5.10 12.81 -17.63
N PHE A 201 4.44 13.52 -16.72
CA PHE A 201 3.45 12.98 -15.78
C PHE A 201 2.46 12.01 -16.45
N TRP A 202 1.89 12.38 -17.59
CA TRP A 202 0.93 11.55 -18.33
C TRP A 202 1.47 10.18 -18.75
N LYS A 203 2.77 10.09 -19.10
CA LYS A 203 3.40 8.80 -19.46
C LYS A 203 3.65 7.89 -18.26
N ARG A 204 3.62 8.42 -17.04
CA ARG A 204 3.73 7.66 -15.80
C ARG A 204 2.38 7.16 -15.29
N LEU A 205 1.29 7.82 -15.71
CA LEU A 205 -0.06 7.46 -15.30
C LEU A 205 -0.45 6.05 -15.77
N ILE A 206 -0.07 5.66 -17.00
CA ILE A 206 -0.36 4.33 -17.53
C ILE A 206 0.28 3.22 -16.67
N PRO A 207 1.60 3.20 -16.42
CA PRO A 207 2.20 2.18 -15.56
C PRO A 207 1.68 2.26 -14.11
N ALA A 208 1.36 3.46 -13.60
CA ALA A 208 0.75 3.60 -12.27
C ALA A 208 -0.63 2.95 -12.22
N ALA A 209 -1.47 3.16 -13.26
CA ALA A 209 -2.77 2.52 -13.38
C ALA A 209 -2.67 0.99 -13.48
N LEU A 210 -1.71 0.48 -14.26
CA LEU A 210 -1.46 -0.97 -14.36
C LEU A 210 -1.10 -1.58 -13.00
N VAL A 211 -0.19 -0.95 -12.24
CA VAL A 211 0.17 -1.42 -10.90
C VAL A 211 -1.00 -1.28 -9.93
N ALA A 212 -1.81 -0.22 -10.04
CA ALA A 212 -3.01 -0.06 -9.23
C ALA A 212 -4.05 -1.15 -9.52
N VAL A 213 -4.21 -1.57 -10.79
CA VAL A 213 -5.05 -2.73 -11.15
C VAL A 213 -4.50 -4.01 -10.52
N VAL A 214 -3.18 -4.24 -10.58
CA VAL A 214 -2.55 -5.41 -9.92
C VAL A 214 -2.79 -5.37 -8.41
N LEU A 215 -2.66 -4.20 -7.78
CA LEU A 215 -2.95 -4.01 -6.35
C LEU A 215 -4.42 -4.34 -6.03
N SER A 216 -5.36 -3.85 -6.85
CA SER A 216 -6.79 -4.12 -6.66
C SER A 216 -7.13 -5.59 -6.84
N LEU A 217 -6.57 -6.26 -7.86
CA LEU A 217 -6.74 -7.69 -8.07
C LEU A 217 -6.12 -8.49 -6.91
N PHE A 218 -4.96 -8.12 -6.43
CA PHE A 218 -4.32 -8.76 -5.28
C PHE A 218 -5.15 -8.56 -4.01
N ALA A 219 -5.65 -7.35 -3.75
CA ALA A 219 -6.56 -7.09 -2.65
C ALA A 219 -7.85 -7.94 -2.76
N GLY A 220 -8.42 -8.07 -3.96
CA GLY A 220 -9.58 -8.94 -4.20
C GLY A 220 -9.28 -10.42 -3.97
N THR A 221 -8.08 -10.91 -4.30
CA THR A 221 -7.71 -12.31 -4.00
C THR A 221 -7.55 -12.56 -2.49
N LEU A 222 -7.05 -11.58 -1.74
CA LEU A 222 -6.95 -11.66 -0.27
C LEU A 222 -8.32 -11.76 0.41
N GLN A 223 -9.39 -11.26 -0.21
CA GLN A 223 -10.74 -11.31 0.30
C GLN A 223 -11.45 -12.67 0.03
N GLN A 224 -10.88 -13.50 -0.86
CA GLN A 224 -11.48 -14.79 -1.21
C GLN A 224 -11.17 -15.86 -0.14
N GLU A 225 -12.20 -16.50 0.41
CA GLU A 225 -12.06 -17.52 1.44
C GLU A 225 -11.21 -18.72 0.98
N SER A 226 -11.36 -19.16 -0.27
CA SER A 226 -10.56 -20.24 -0.85
C SER A 226 -9.07 -19.92 -0.87
N PHE A 227 -8.70 -18.65 -1.19
CA PHE A 227 -7.33 -18.20 -1.15
C PHE A 227 -6.78 -18.13 0.28
N GLN A 228 -7.57 -17.60 1.22
CA GLN A 228 -7.22 -17.51 2.64
C GLN A 228 -6.91 -18.90 3.21
N ASN A 229 -7.81 -19.85 2.98
CA ASN A 229 -7.68 -21.23 3.46
C ASN A 229 -6.44 -21.93 2.87
N SER A 230 -6.18 -21.77 1.55
CA SER A 230 -5.02 -22.38 0.89
C SER A 230 -3.67 -21.85 1.39
N HIS A 231 -3.63 -20.60 1.85
CA HIS A 231 -2.43 -19.94 2.38
C HIS A 231 -2.40 -19.88 3.91
N ARG A 232 -3.35 -20.57 4.58
CA ARG A 232 -3.45 -20.62 6.04
C ARG A 232 -3.60 -19.24 6.68
N LEU A 233 -4.27 -18.29 6.01
CA LEU A 233 -4.68 -17.04 6.64
C LEU A 233 -5.84 -17.33 7.59
N TYR A 234 -5.91 -16.56 8.67
CA TYR A 234 -6.97 -16.72 9.66
C TYR A 234 -8.14 -15.81 9.30
N ASN A 235 -9.34 -16.39 9.09
CA ASN A 235 -10.53 -15.68 8.61
C ASN A 235 -11.73 -15.73 9.58
N LYS A 236 -11.47 -15.90 10.88
CA LYS A 236 -12.55 -15.94 11.87
C LYS A 236 -12.77 -14.57 12.49
N LEU A 237 -13.92 -13.97 12.23
CA LEU A 237 -14.28 -12.61 12.70
C LEU A 237 -14.47 -12.52 14.23
N PHE A 238 -14.72 -13.64 14.91
CA PHE A 238 -14.94 -13.66 16.35
C PHE A 238 -13.71 -13.35 17.20
N THR A 239 -12.51 -13.41 16.62
CA THR A 239 -11.26 -13.12 17.30
C THR A 239 -10.40 -12.15 16.48
N PRO A 240 -10.86 -10.91 16.28
CA PRO A 240 -10.22 -9.97 15.36
C PRO A 240 -8.79 -9.55 15.80
N VAL A 241 -8.51 -9.52 17.10
CA VAL A 241 -7.15 -9.27 17.61
C VAL A 241 -6.22 -10.39 17.19
N TYR A 242 -6.61 -11.65 17.40
CA TYR A 242 -5.81 -12.80 16.99
C TYR A 242 -5.62 -12.83 15.46
N MET A 243 -6.66 -12.49 14.68
CA MET A 243 -6.54 -12.35 13.22
C MET A 243 -5.47 -11.34 12.84
N THR A 244 -5.47 -10.17 13.48
CA THR A 244 -4.48 -9.13 13.23
C THR A 244 -3.07 -9.56 13.66
N ASP A 245 -2.95 -10.28 14.76
CA ASP A 245 -1.66 -10.76 15.27
C ASP A 245 -1.02 -11.78 14.31
N VAL A 246 -1.80 -12.74 13.78
CA VAL A 246 -1.25 -13.82 12.96
C VAL A 246 -1.15 -13.49 11.46
N ASP A 247 -2.00 -12.58 10.96
CA ASP A 247 -2.05 -12.21 9.55
C ASP A 247 -1.49 -10.81 9.27
N GLY A 248 -1.23 -10.04 10.33
CA GLY A 248 -0.73 -8.67 10.24
C GLY A 248 -1.84 -7.66 9.94
N MET A 249 -1.61 -6.41 10.36
CA MET A 249 -2.60 -5.34 10.34
C MET A 249 -3.12 -5.01 8.93
N ALA A 250 -2.21 -4.93 7.93
CA ALA A 250 -2.61 -4.48 6.60
C ALA A 250 -3.38 -5.58 5.83
N VAL A 251 -2.95 -6.85 5.91
CA VAL A 251 -3.67 -7.98 5.30
C VAL A 251 -5.03 -8.13 5.95
N THR A 252 -5.10 -8.13 7.29
CA THR A 252 -6.37 -8.20 8.01
C THR A 252 -7.33 -7.08 7.63
N PHE A 253 -6.84 -5.84 7.52
CA PHE A 253 -7.65 -4.71 7.08
C PHE A 253 -8.21 -4.94 5.67
N VAL A 254 -7.40 -5.42 4.72
CA VAL A 254 -7.83 -5.72 3.35
C VAL A 254 -8.83 -6.87 3.30
N MET A 255 -8.61 -7.93 4.07
CA MET A 255 -9.56 -9.06 4.17
C MET A 255 -10.93 -8.59 4.68
N ASN A 256 -10.94 -7.70 5.67
CA ASN A 256 -12.17 -7.16 6.25
C ASN A 256 -12.93 -6.19 5.32
N LEU A 257 -12.34 -5.74 4.21
CA LEU A 257 -13.09 -4.97 3.19
C LEU A 257 -14.23 -5.78 2.58
N ALA A 258 -14.12 -7.10 2.51
CA ALA A 258 -15.21 -7.97 2.02
C ALA A 258 -16.50 -7.84 2.84
N TYR A 259 -16.39 -7.47 4.12
CA TYR A 259 -17.52 -7.37 5.04
C TYR A 259 -18.10 -5.94 5.13
N MET A 260 -17.63 -5.00 4.29
CA MET A 260 -18.21 -3.64 4.23
C MET A 260 -19.55 -3.59 3.48
N SER A 261 -19.85 -4.58 2.65
CA SER A 261 -21.12 -4.74 1.98
C SER A 261 -21.80 -6.02 2.45
N ILE A 262 -23.06 -5.93 2.78
CA ILE A 262 -23.88 -7.10 3.04
C ILE A 262 -24.50 -7.51 1.71
N ASP A 263 -24.27 -8.75 1.29
CA ASP A 263 -24.90 -9.27 0.09
C ASP A 263 -26.40 -9.39 0.35
N LYS A 264 -27.20 -8.89 -0.59
CA LYS A 264 -28.64 -9.04 -0.52
C LYS A 264 -28.99 -10.53 -0.64
N PRO A 265 -29.90 -11.05 0.19
CA PRO A 265 -30.39 -12.42 0.04
C PRO A 265 -30.91 -12.69 -1.39
N GLU A 266 -30.79 -13.93 -1.84
CA GLU A 266 -31.40 -14.34 -3.10
C GLU A 266 -32.91 -14.02 -3.04
N HIS A 267 -33.44 -13.43 -4.10
CA HIS A 267 -34.85 -12.97 -4.20
C HIS A 267 -35.22 -11.75 -3.33
N TYR A 268 -34.22 -11.02 -2.73
CA TYR A 268 -34.54 -9.80 -2.00
C TYR A 268 -35.12 -8.74 -2.93
N SER A 269 -36.34 -8.29 -2.60
CA SER A 269 -36.92 -7.07 -3.17
C SER A 269 -37.50 -6.20 -2.06
N ASP A 270 -37.46 -4.87 -2.25
CA ASP A 270 -38.01 -3.95 -1.24
C ASP A 270 -39.51 -4.20 -1.03
N SER A 271 -40.25 -4.63 -2.07
CA SER A 271 -41.65 -5.01 -1.99
C SER A 271 -41.89 -6.28 -1.17
N GLU A 272 -41.02 -7.28 -1.26
CA GLU A 272 -41.10 -8.47 -0.42
C GLU A 272 -40.77 -8.18 1.04
N ALA A 273 -39.72 -7.38 1.28
CA ALA A 273 -39.41 -6.94 2.63
C ALA A 273 -40.56 -6.15 3.26
N GLN A 274 -41.21 -5.25 2.51
CA GLN A 274 -42.38 -4.51 2.98
C GLN A 274 -43.57 -5.45 3.25
N ALA A 275 -43.83 -6.41 2.39
CA ALA A 275 -44.89 -7.39 2.60
C ALA A 275 -44.70 -8.23 3.88
N VAL A 276 -43.44 -8.59 4.18
CA VAL A 276 -43.09 -9.26 5.45
C VAL A 276 -43.34 -8.33 6.63
N LEU A 277 -42.88 -7.08 6.59
CA LEU A 277 -43.15 -6.10 7.66
C LEU A 277 -44.64 -5.86 7.87
N ASP A 278 -45.43 -5.76 6.80
CA ASP A 278 -46.87 -5.57 6.86
C ASP A 278 -47.57 -6.82 7.46
N SER A 279 -47.09 -8.02 7.17
CA SER A 279 -47.62 -9.28 7.73
C SER A 279 -47.43 -9.38 9.24
N TYR A 280 -46.39 -8.77 9.78
CA TYR A 280 -46.14 -8.73 11.23
C TYR A 280 -46.69 -7.47 11.91
N GLY A 281 -47.47 -6.63 11.21
CA GLY A 281 -48.09 -5.42 11.76
C GLY A 281 -47.07 -4.29 12.03
N ALA A 282 -45.83 -4.43 11.54
CA ALA A 282 -44.78 -3.44 11.73
C ALA A 282 -44.71 -2.36 10.60
N GLY A 283 -45.56 -2.51 9.57
CA GLY A 283 -45.53 -1.64 8.37
C GLY A 283 -46.00 -0.19 8.57
N GLY A 284 -46.45 0.16 9.77
CA GLY A 284 -46.96 1.53 10.05
C GLY A 284 -45.89 2.55 10.55
N ALA A 285 -44.64 2.13 10.77
CA ALA A 285 -43.63 2.96 11.47
C ALA A 285 -42.44 3.44 10.63
N MET A 286 -42.35 3.06 9.32
CA MET A 286 -41.23 3.49 8.47
C MET A 286 -41.70 4.02 7.12
N SER A 287 -42.45 5.12 7.11
CA SER A 287 -42.54 5.97 5.94
C SER A 287 -41.47 7.05 6.01
N GLU A 288 -40.42 6.90 5.21
CA GLU A 288 -39.31 7.85 5.06
C GLU A 288 -39.66 9.12 4.29
N ASP A 289 -40.94 9.48 4.20
CA ASP A 289 -41.41 10.74 3.58
C ASP A 289 -42.23 11.58 4.57
N THR A 290 -41.55 12.07 5.58
CA THR A 290 -42.07 13.25 6.31
C THR A 290 -41.14 14.42 6.07
N ASP A 291 -41.56 15.28 5.15
CA ASP A 291 -41.09 16.67 5.00
C ASP A 291 -41.07 17.34 6.38
N PRO A 292 -39.93 17.89 6.87
CA PRO A 292 -39.85 18.50 8.19
C PRO A 292 -40.68 19.75 8.37
N ALA A 293 -41.48 20.13 7.35
CA ALA A 293 -42.29 21.37 7.34
C ALA A 293 -43.79 21.15 7.64
N ALA A 294 -44.31 19.93 7.72
CA ALA A 294 -45.72 19.67 8.06
C ALA A 294 -45.85 19.39 9.57
N LYS A 295 -45.83 20.40 10.39
CA LYS A 295 -46.30 20.33 11.77
C LYS A 295 -47.83 20.34 11.75
N ASP A 296 -48.47 19.19 11.85
CA ASP A 296 -49.88 19.09 12.19
C ASP A 296 -49.98 19.07 13.73
N ASP A 297 -50.59 20.10 14.29
CA ASP A 297 -50.69 20.43 15.72
C ASP A 297 -51.75 19.60 16.47
N THR A 298 -52.05 18.37 16.03
CA THR A 298 -53.10 17.50 16.63
C THR A 298 -52.64 16.10 17.05
N GLN A 299 -51.34 15.89 17.27
CA GLN A 299 -50.94 14.66 17.98
C GLN A 299 -51.00 14.90 19.50
N LYS A 300 -51.93 14.21 20.15
CA LYS A 300 -51.89 13.98 21.59
C LYS A 300 -50.50 13.48 21.97
N ASP A 301 -49.93 14.07 23.04
CA ASP A 301 -48.73 13.58 23.72
C ASP A 301 -48.97 12.13 24.18
N GLU A 302 -48.83 11.17 23.27
CA GLU A 302 -48.62 9.78 23.67
C GLU A 302 -47.17 9.68 24.18
N GLU A 303 -47.02 9.54 25.50
CA GLU A 303 -45.76 9.22 26.12
C GLU A 303 -45.15 7.96 25.43
N LEU A 304 -44.11 8.18 24.64
CA LEU A 304 -43.41 7.05 23.98
C LEU A 304 -42.84 6.12 25.06
N PRO A 305 -43.05 4.80 24.96
CA PRO A 305 -42.55 3.84 25.95
C PRO A 305 -41.01 3.88 25.97
N ASN A 306 -40.44 3.76 27.16
CA ASN A 306 -39.00 3.49 27.28
C ASN A 306 -38.69 2.08 26.77
N ILE A 307 -37.85 1.99 25.73
CA ILE A 307 -37.41 0.73 25.16
C ILE A 307 -36.04 0.39 25.72
N ILE A 308 -35.93 -0.68 26.48
CA ILE A 308 -34.65 -1.20 26.98
C ILE A 308 -34.33 -2.47 26.17
N VAL A 309 -33.25 -2.44 25.40
CA VAL A 309 -32.75 -3.59 24.66
C VAL A 309 -31.55 -4.15 25.43
N MET A 310 -31.69 -5.40 25.89
CA MET A 310 -30.57 -6.14 26.51
C MET A 310 -30.09 -7.18 25.52
N MET A 311 -28.83 -7.06 25.09
CA MET A 311 -28.14 -8.10 24.34
C MET A 311 -27.49 -9.05 25.34
N ASN A 312 -27.97 -10.29 25.40
CA ASN A 312 -27.37 -11.34 26.23
C ASN A 312 -26.41 -12.15 25.35
N GLU A 313 -25.17 -11.71 25.29
CA GLU A 313 -24.11 -12.45 24.58
C GLU A 313 -23.81 -13.75 25.32
N SER A 314 -23.55 -14.82 24.58
CA SER A 314 -23.28 -16.16 25.13
C SER A 314 -24.45 -16.76 25.92
N PHE A 315 -25.69 -16.34 25.63
CA PHE A 315 -26.87 -16.99 26.17
C PHE A 315 -26.94 -18.44 25.68
N SER A 316 -27.10 -19.35 26.60
CA SER A 316 -27.25 -20.77 26.31
C SER A 316 -28.23 -21.40 27.30
N ASP A 317 -29.08 -22.28 26.80
CA ASP A 317 -29.88 -23.14 27.65
C ASP A 317 -28.95 -24.09 28.42
N LEU A 318 -29.16 -24.24 29.71
CA LEU A 318 -28.35 -25.11 30.57
C LEU A 318 -28.49 -26.60 30.21
N SER A 319 -29.54 -27.00 29.50
CA SER A 319 -29.73 -28.35 28.98
C SER A 319 -28.60 -28.83 28.06
N VAL A 320 -27.84 -27.93 27.43
CA VAL A 320 -26.62 -28.28 26.66
C VAL A 320 -25.51 -28.91 27.49
N LEU A 321 -25.54 -28.74 28.82
CA LEU A 321 -24.56 -29.30 29.75
C LEU A 321 -24.88 -30.73 30.15
N GLY A 322 -26.08 -31.23 29.80
CA GLY A 322 -26.59 -32.56 30.11
C GLY A 322 -27.91 -32.49 30.85
N ASP A 323 -28.49 -33.65 31.12
CA ASP A 323 -29.76 -33.79 31.87
C ASP A 323 -29.55 -33.39 33.31
N PHE A 324 -30.32 -32.41 33.80
CA PHE A 324 -30.37 -32.01 35.19
C PHE A 324 -31.82 -31.69 35.61
N GLU A 325 -32.16 -31.96 36.86
CA GLU A 325 -33.49 -31.71 37.39
C GLU A 325 -33.50 -30.40 38.17
N THR A 326 -34.50 -29.56 37.94
CA THR A 326 -34.77 -28.34 38.68
C THR A 326 -36.17 -28.44 39.33
N ASN A 327 -36.37 -27.77 40.44
CA ASN A 327 -37.66 -27.73 41.14
C ASN A 327 -38.73 -26.91 40.37
N GLU A 328 -38.28 -25.98 39.52
CA GLU A 328 -39.12 -25.15 38.65
C GLU A 328 -38.41 -24.95 37.34
N ASP A 329 -39.15 -24.59 36.29
CA ASP A 329 -38.56 -24.20 35.03
C ASP A 329 -37.67 -22.93 35.22
N TYR A 330 -36.40 -23.04 34.88
CA TYR A 330 -35.41 -21.97 35.09
C TYR A 330 -35.42 -20.90 33.97
N MET A 331 -36.17 -21.17 32.86
CA MET A 331 -36.37 -20.21 31.76
C MET A 331 -37.79 -20.29 31.18
N PRO A 332 -38.82 -20.10 32.02
CA PRO A 332 -40.23 -20.41 31.63
C PRO A 332 -40.69 -19.59 30.42
N PHE A 333 -40.25 -18.34 30.28
CA PHE A 333 -40.59 -17.50 29.14
C PHE A 333 -39.93 -18.02 27.84
N ILE A 334 -38.66 -18.38 27.88
CA ILE A 334 -37.93 -18.87 26.70
C ILE A 334 -38.53 -20.22 26.25
N HIS A 335 -38.70 -21.17 27.18
CA HIS A 335 -39.28 -22.47 26.88
C HIS A 335 -40.75 -22.39 26.39
N SER A 336 -41.46 -21.32 26.71
CA SER A 336 -42.79 -21.06 26.17
C SER A 336 -42.82 -20.60 24.71
N LEU A 337 -41.65 -20.22 24.15
CA LEU A 337 -41.50 -19.76 22.77
C LEU A 337 -41.05 -20.88 21.83
N GLU A 338 -40.65 -22.04 22.33
CA GLU A 338 -40.32 -23.24 21.56
C GLU A 338 -41.62 -23.98 21.14
#